data_fd9b69b314f767bf7fa8a90f17a07ddc
#
_entry.id   fd9b69b314f767bf7fa8a90f17a07ddc
#
_cell.length_a   1.000
_cell.length_b   1.000
_cell.length_c   1.000
_cell.angle_alpha   90.00
_cell.angle_beta   90.00
_cell.angle_gamma   90.00
#
_symmetry.space_group_name_H-M   'P 1'
#
loop_
_entity.id
_entity.type
_entity.pdbx_description
1 polymer ?
#
loop_
_entity_poly.entity_id
_entity_poly.type
_entity_poly.pdbx_seq_one_letter_code
_entity_poly.pdbx_strand_id
1 'polypeptide(L)'
;MRPETVAAAELCERLRFRLLQPRSPAVRGALADASLVIDGLVGVGLEGAPREPHATLIRVCNEVQRNVLALECPSGLDPDSGEPMRPTLKARATLALGLTPAGNFASLAWQFTGELWLCDIGYPLEAGNQCEIDTDGLFAESDLVRIR
;
A
#
# COMPACT_ATOMS: atom_id res chain seq x y z
N MET A 1 -2.56 -10.72 17.78
CA MET A 1 -2.26 -9.39 17.21
C MET A 1 -0.86 -9.01 17.70
N ARG A 2 -0.03 -8.44 16.85
CA ARG A 2 1.32 -8.00 17.25
C ARG A 2 1.22 -6.84 18.23
N PRO A 3 2.15 -6.70 19.22
CA PRO A 3 2.10 -5.61 20.20
C PRO A 3 2.03 -4.21 19.57
N GLU A 4 2.75 -3.99 18.48
CA GLU A 4 2.78 -2.72 17.75
C GLU A 4 1.41 -2.36 17.17
N THR A 5 0.68 -3.37 16.67
CA THR A 5 -0.68 -3.19 16.11
C THR A 5 -1.67 -2.79 17.22
N VAL A 6 -1.51 -3.36 18.42
CA VAL A 6 -2.36 -2.98 19.57
C VAL A 6 -2.08 -1.53 19.97
N ALA A 7 -0.82 -1.16 20.11
CA ALA A 7 -0.43 0.21 20.47
C ALA A 7 -0.92 1.24 19.43
N ALA A 8 -0.85 0.91 18.14
CA ALA A 8 -1.37 1.76 17.09
C ALA A 8 -2.89 1.92 17.15
N ALA A 9 -3.63 0.84 17.43
CA ALA A 9 -5.08 0.90 17.60
C ALA A 9 -5.47 1.77 18.80
N GLU A 10 -4.80 1.61 19.96
CA GLU A 10 -5.02 2.44 21.15
C GLU A 10 -4.72 3.92 20.88
N LEU A 11 -3.67 4.21 20.09
CA LEU A 11 -3.36 5.58 19.69
C LEU A 11 -4.49 6.15 18.80
N CYS A 12 -4.99 5.40 17.84
CA CYS A 12 -6.12 5.82 17.01
C CYS A 12 -7.35 6.14 17.86
N GLU A 13 -7.68 5.31 18.85
CA GLU A 13 -8.79 5.56 19.77
C GLU A 13 -8.58 6.85 20.60
N ARG A 14 -7.38 7.04 21.15
CA ARG A 14 -7.02 8.27 21.88
C ARG A 14 -7.14 9.52 21.04
N LEU A 15 -6.79 9.43 19.75
CA LEU A 15 -6.92 10.50 18.77
C LEU A 15 -8.34 10.62 18.22
N ARG A 16 -9.29 9.83 18.72
CA ARG A 16 -10.70 9.81 18.31
C ARG A 16 -10.94 9.43 16.86
N PHE A 17 -10.04 8.65 16.25
CA PHE A 17 -10.31 8.04 14.96
C PHE A 17 -11.37 6.96 15.12
N ARG A 18 -12.29 6.90 14.14
CA ARG A 18 -13.30 5.86 14.11
C ARG A 18 -12.69 4.55 13.64
N LEU A 19 -12.61 3.56 14.52
CA LEU A 19 -12.20 2.21 14.17
C LEU A 19 -13.43 1.38 13.79
N LEU A 20 -13.35 0.70 12.65
CA LEU A 20 -14.38 -0.22 12.18
C LEU A 20 -13.84 -1.65 12.18
N GLN A 21 -14.64 -2.58 12.68
CA GLN A 21 -14.32 -3.99 12.54
C GLN A 21 -14.41 -4.38 11.06
N PRO A 22 -13.49 -5.20 10.53
CA PRO A 22 -13.44 -5.55 9.11
C PRO A 22 -14.74 -6.13 8.53
N ARG A 23 -15.53 -6.81 9.37
CA ARG A 23 -16.82 -7.42 9.00
C ARG A 23 -18.03 -6.53 9.29
N SER A 24 -17.82 -5.30 9.75
CA SER A 24 -18.92 -4.37 10.01
C SER A 24 -19.64 -4.00 8.72
N PRO A 25 -20.98 -3.99 8.71
CA PRO A 25 -21.74 -3.50 7.56
C PRO A 25 -21.47 -2.04 7.24
N ALA A 26 -20.97 -1.26 8.21
CA ALA A 26 -20.60 0.13 8.02
C ALA A 26 -19.35 0.33 7.14
N VAL A 27 -18.51 -0.69 6.93
CA VAL A 27 -17.29 -0.60 6.13
C VAL A 27 -17.58 -0.17 4.70
N ARG A 28 -18.61 -0.75 4.06
CA ARG A 28 -18.96 -0.42 2.68
C ARG A 28 -19.32 1.06 2.51
N GLY A 29 -20.16 1.58 3.41
CA GLY A 29 -20.52 3.00 3.42
C GLY A 29 -19.31 3.89 3.67
N ALA A 30 -18.50 3.56 4.67
CA ALA A 30 -17.31 4.34 5.00
C ALA A 30 -16.31 4.40 3.82
N LEU A 31 -16.12 3.29 3.09
CA LEU A 31 -15.28 3.27 1.88
C LEU A 31 -15.90 4.07 0.74
N ALA A 32 -17.21 3.99 0.54
CA ALA A 32 -17.90 4.72 -0.53
C ALA A 32 -17.89 6.24 -0.31
N ASP A 33 -18.03 6.68 0.95
CA ASP A 33 -18.08 8.09 1.32
C ASP A 33 -16.69 8.75 1.45
N ALA A 34 -15.63 7.95 1.50
CA ALA A 34 -14.27 8.47 1.65
C ALA A 34 -13.81 9.20 0.38
N SER A 35 -13.24 10.40 0.53
CA SER A 35 -12.59 11.14 -0.58
C SER A 35 -11.32 10.46 -1.07
N LEU A 36 -10.61 9.76 -0.17
CA LEU A 36 -9.41 8.99 -0.43
C LEU A 36 -9.39 7.79 0.52
N VAL A 37 -9.03 6.64 0.00
CA VAL A 37 -8.71 5.45 0.80
C VAL A 37 -7.21 5.18 0.70
N ILE A 38 -6.56 4.96 1.84
CA ILE A 38 -5.17 4.52 1.90
C ILE A 38 -5.18 3.01 2.15
N ASP A 39 -4.56 2.26 1.24
CA ASP A 39 -4.39 0.82 1.35
C ASP A 39 -3.05 0.49 2.03
N GLY A 40 -3.12 -0.09 3.18
CA GLY A 40 -2.01 -0.63 3.95
C GLY A 40 -2.39 -1.98 4.58
N LEU A 41 -3.29 -2.75 3.93
CA LEU A 41 -3.83 -3.98 4.50
C LEU A 41 -2.81 -5.13 4.49
N VAL A 42 -2.18 -5.35 3.36
CA VAL A 42 -1.23 -6.45 3.14
C VAL A 42 -0.15 -5.95 2.18
N GLY A 43 1.09 -5.97 2.63
CA GLY A 43 2.24 -5.52 1.85
C GLY A 43 3.28 -6.62 1.67
N VAL A 44 4.55 -6.24 1.75
CA VAL A 44 5.72 -7.12 1.69
C VAL A 44 5.60 -8.22 2.74
N GLY A 45 5.64 -9.48 2.31
CA GLY A 45 5.45 -10.64 3.18
C GLY A 45 4.10 -11.35 2.98
N LEU A 46 3.32 -10.96 1.96
CA LEU A 46 2.16 -11.73 1.53
C LEU A 46 2.61 -13.06 0.93
N GLU A 47 2.21 -14.14 1.56
CA GLU A 47 2.39 -15.49 1.01
C GLU A 47 1.05 -15.99 0.45
N GLY A 48 0.95 -16.04 -0.87
CA GLY A 48 -0.25 -16.46 -1.58
C GLY A 48 -1.40 -15.43 -1.56
N ALA A 49 -2.61 -15.86 -1.87
CA ALA A 49 -3.76 -14.98 -1.97
C ALA A 49 -4.18 -14.38 -0.61
N PRO A 50 -4.66 -13.12 -0.60
CA PRO A 50 -5.19 -12.50 0.61
C PRO A 50 -6.32 -13.35 1.22
N ARG A 51 -6.22 -13.58 2.54
CA ARG A 51 -7.21 -14.36 3.31
C ARG A 51 -8.24 -13.43 3.95
N GLU A 52 -9.34 -14.01 4.40
CA GLU A 52 -10.34 -13.25 5.16
C GLU A 52 -9.76 -12.75 6.51
N PRO A 53 -10.07 -11.52 6.93
CA PRO A 53 -11.06 -10.60 6.35
C PRO A 53 -10.52 -9.68 5.24
N HIS A 54 -9.22 -9.68 4.95
CA HIS A 54 -8.60 -8.77 3.98
C HIS A 54 -9.15 -8.98 2.56
N ALA A 55 -9.38 -10.23 2.16
CA ALA A 55 -9.96 -10.54 0.86
C ALA A 55 -11.33 -9.87 0.65
N THR A 56 -12.19 -9.87 1.67
CA THR A 56 -13.48 -9.18 1.61
C THR A 56 -13.31 -7.67 1.55
N LEU A 57 -12.39 -7.08 2.33
CA LEU A 57 -12.12 -5.64 2.30
C LEU A 57 -11.64 -5.18 0.92
N ILE A 58 -10.72 -5.92 0.31
CA ILE A 58 -10.22 -5.64 -1.05
C ILE A 58 -11.37 -5.67 -2.06
N ARG A 59 -12.22 -6.71 -2.04
CA ARG A 59 -13.37 -6.81 -2.95
C ARG A 59 -14.30 -5.64 -2.80
N VAL A 60 -14.71 -5.33 -1.55
CA VAL A 60 -15.62 -4.20 -1.27
C VAL A 60 -15.00 -2.89 -1.71
N CYS A 61 -13.72 -2.66 -1.43
CA CYS A 61 -13.02 -1.45 -1.85
C CYS A 61 -13.02 -1.31 -3.39
N ASN A 62 -12.69 -2.36 -4.12
CA ASN A 62 -12.70 -2.36 -5.58
C ASN A 62 -14.08 -2.09 -6.20
N GLU A 63 -15.17 -2.45 -5.48
CA GLU A 63 -16.53 -2.21 -5.94
C GLU A 63 -16.97 -0.75 -5.78
N VAL A 64 -16.61 -0.11 -4.66
CA VAL A 64 -17.19 1.18 -4.28
C VAL A 64 -16.25 2.37 -4.41
N GLN A 65 -14.94 2.14 -4.50
CA GLN A 65 -13.94 3.20 -4.44
C GLN A 65 -13.07 3.26 -5.69
N ARG A 66 -12.77 4.48 -6.15
CA ARG A 66 -11.86 4.77 -7.27
C ARG A 66 -10.62 5.56 -6.87
N ASN A 67 -10.65 6.24 -5.74
CA ASN A 67 -9.54 7.04 -5.23
C ASN A 67 -8.81 6.27 -4.14
N VAL A 68 -7.99 5.31 -4.54
CA VAL A 68 -7.18 4.49 -3.62
C VAL A 68 -5.72 4.81 -3.84
N LEU A 69 -5.02 5.12 -2.76
CA LEU A 69 -3.56 5.21 -2.69
C LEU A 69 -3.04 3.97 -1.98
N ALA A 70 -2.31 3.12 -2.68
CA ALA A 70 -1.63 1.99 -2.07
C ALA A 70 -0.27 2.42 -1.49
N LEU A 71 0.07 1.91 -0.32
CA LEU A 71 1.39 2.07 0.28
C LEU A 71 2.26 0.88 -0.10
N GLU A 72 3.46 1.13 -0.60
CA GLU A 72 4.46 0.16 -1.08
C GLU A 72 4.00 -0.62 -2.30
N CYS A 73 2.91 -1.35 -2.18
CA CYS A 73 2.38 -2.24 -3.18
C CYS A 73 0.88 -2.43 -2.94
N PRO A 74 0.02 -2.46 -3.97
CA PRO A 74 -1.40 -2.75 -3.78
C PRO A 74 -1.63 -4.09 -3.10
N SER A 75 -2.50 -4.11 -2.10
CA SER A 75 -2.81 -5.34 -1.35
C SER A 75 -3.29 -6.46 -2.27
N GLY A 76 -2.60 -7.58 -2.22
CA GLY A 76 -2.84 -8.74 -3.09
C GLY A 76 -2.02 -8.76 -4.38
N LEU A 77 -1.16 -7.79 -4.62
CA LEU A 77 -0.12 -7.87 -5.64
C LEU A 77 1.14 -8.51 -5.03
N ASP A 78 1.76 -9.43 -5.73
CA ASP A 78 3.04 -9.99 -5.31
C ASP A 78 4.15 -8.94 -5.49
N PRO A 79 4.87 -8.55 -4.42
CA PRO A 79 5.83 -7.46 -4.48
C PRO A 79 7.09 -7.78 -5.30
N ASP A 80 7.43 -9.05 -5.49
CA ASP A 80 8.62 -9.47 -6.21
C ASP A 80 8.33 -9.69 -7.69
N SER A 81 7.26 -10.43 -8.01
CA SER A 81 6.92 -10.81 -9.38
C SER A 81 5.93 -9.86 -10.05
N GLY A 82 5.12 -9.13 -9.28
CA GLY A 82 4.00 -8.32 -9.78
C GLY A 82 2.80 -9.16 -10.24
N GLU A 83 2.76 -10.45 -9.87
CA GLU A 83 1.60 -11.28 -10.13
C GLU A 83 0.41 -10.87 -9.25
N PRO A 84 -0.78 -10.65 -9.84
CA PRO A 84 -1.97 -10.33 -9.07
C PRO A 84 -2.54 -11.60 -8.43
N MET A 85 -2.48 -11.68 -7.11
CA MET A 85 -3.19 -12.67 -6.31
C MET A 85 -4.69 -12.29 -6.28
N ARG A 86 -5.59 -13.25 -6.12
CA ARG A 86 -7.03 -12.96 -6.14
C ARG A 86 -7.63 -12.99 -4.74
N PRO A 87 -8.22 -11.88 -4.25
CA PRO A 87 -8.40 -10.57 -4.90
C PRO A 87 -7.15 -9.67 -4.78
N THR A 88 -6.94 -8.79 -5.78
CA THR A 88 -5.93 -7.73 -5.74
C THR A 88 -6.63 -6.37 -5.76
N LEU A 89 -6.17 -5.45 -4.94
CA LEU A 89 -6.68 -4.09 -4.88
C LEU A 89 -6.25 -3.31 -6.13
N LYS A 90 -7.16 -2.47 -6.64
CA LYS A 90 -6.89 -1.56 -7.75
C LYS A 90 -6.67 -0.16 -7.20
N ALA A 91 -5.42 0.26 -7.16
CA ALA A 91 -5.06 1.61 -6.75
C ALA A 91 -5.12 2.59 -7.95
N ARG A 92 -5.43 3.85 -7.66
CA ARG A 92 -5.24 4.95 -8.59
C ARG A 92 -3.78 5.38 -8.64
N ALA A 93 -3.11 5.30 -7.48
CA ALA A 93 -1.68 5.56 -7.34
C ALA A 93 -1.09 4.62 -6.29
N THR A 94 0.19 4.33 -6.42
CA THR A 94 0.99 3.60 -5.43
C THR A 94 2.15 4.48 -5.00
N LEU A 95 2.32 4.62 -3.70
CA LEU A 95 3.42 5.34 -3.06
C LEU A 95 4.38 4.35 -2.43
N ALA A 96 5.51 4.16 -3.07
CA ALA A 96 6.61 3.38 -2.50
C ALA A 96 7.45 4.27 -1.56
N LEU A 97 7.99 3.69 -0.50
CA LEU A 97 8.69 4.39 0.58
C LEU A 97 10.19 4.07 0.49
N GLY A 98 10.96 5.02 0.02
CA GLY A 98 12.42 4.90 -0.16
C GLY A 98 12.83 4.13 -1.42
N LEU A 99 12.43 2.88 -1.55
CA LEU A 99 12.64 2.02 -2.72
C LEU A 99 11.34 1.32 -3.09
N THR A 100 11.14 1.07 -4.37
CA THR A 100 9.92 0.40 -4.83
C THR A 100 10.15 -1.10 -5.04
N PRO A 101 9.22 -1.97 -4.62
CA PRO A 101 9.26 -3.38 -4.95
C PRO A 101 9.35 -3.62 -6.47
N ALA A 102 10.15 -4.59 -6.87
CA ALA A 102 10.37 -4.92 -8.28
C ALA A 102 9.07 -5.28 -9.02
N GLY A 103 8.15 -5.94 -8.33
CA GLY A 103 6.85 -6.32 -8.87
C GLY A 103 6.00 -5.14 -9.36
N ASN A 104 6.19 -3.93 -8.80
CA ASN A 104 5.47 -2.75 -9.26
C ASN A 104 5.83 -2.35 -10.72
N PHE A 105 6.96 -2.80 -11.23
CA PHE A 105 7.39 -2.55 -12.62
C PHE A 105 6.89 -3.62 -13.60
N ALA A 106 6.38 -4.73 -13.12
CA ALA A 106 5.84 -5.77 -14.00
C ALA A 106 4.65 -5.24 -14.80
N SER A 107 4.57 -5.57 -16.07
CA SER A 107 3.49 -5.09 -16.95
C SER A 107 2.10 -5.52 -16.47
N LEU A 108 2.00 -6.69 -15.86
CA LEU A 108 0.75 -7.18 -15.24
C LEU A 108 0.31 -6.35 -14.03
N ALA A 109 1.25 -5.74 -13.32
CA ALA A 109 0.97 -4.93 -12.14
C ALA A 109 0.34 -3.57 -12.48
N TRP A 110 0.55 -3.04 -13.67
CA TRP A 110 0.17 -1.66 -14.03
C TRP A 110 -1.31 -1.36 -13.86
N GLN A 111 -2.17 -2.33 -14.12
CA GLN A 111 -3.62 -2.16 -13.93
C GLN A 111 -4.04 -2.08 -12.45
N PHE A 112 -3.14 -2.42 -11.52
CA PHE A 112 -3.38 -2.40 -10.07
C PHE A 112 -2.64 -1.26 -9.37
N THR A 113 -1.43 -0.92 -9.83
CA THR A 113 -0.58 0.10 -9.19
C THR A 113 -1.00 1.53 -9.52
N GLY A 114 -1.63 1.75 -10.68
CA GLY A 114 -1.91 3.11 -11.17
C GLY A 114 -0.62 3.92 -11.36
N GLU A 115 -0.65 5.20 -11.01
CA GLU A 115 0.55 6.05 -11.00
C GLU A 115 1.52 5.56 -9.93
N LEU A 116 2.79 5.42 -10.27
CA LEU A 116 3.82 4.98 -9.33
C LEU A 116 4.67 6.16 -8.88
N TRP A 117 4.69 6.39 -7.58
CA TRP A 117 5.43 7.43 -6.91
C TRP A 117 6.39 6.85 -5.90
N LEU A 118 7.52 7.51 -5.72
CA LEU A 118 8.53 7.17 -4.73
C LEU A 118 8.70 8.34 -3.77
N CYS A 119 8.66 8.05 -2.47
CA CYS A 119 8.82 9.02 -1.41
C CYS A 119 10.15 8.81 -0.69
N ASP A 120 10.90 9.87 -0.49
CA ASP A 120 12.05 9.85 0.40
C ASP A 120 11.61 9.61 1.84
N ILE A 121 12.20 8.66 2.50
CA ILE A 121 12.00 8.37 3.93
C ILE A 121 13.28 8.51 4.74
N GLY A 122 14.31 9.15 4.16
CA GLY A 122 15.59 9.40 4.79
C GLY A 122 16.47 8.16 4.92
N TYR A 123 16.48 7.27 3.92
CA TYR A 123 17.43 6.17 3.88
C TYR A 123 18.85 6.72 3.90
N PRO A 124 19.74 6.24 4.80
CA PRO A 124 21.15 6.60 4.75
C PRO A 124 21.79 6.13 3.44
N LEU A 125 22.62 6.97 2.83
CA LEU A 125 23.35 6.63 1.60
C LEU A 125 24.17 5.32 1.76
N GLU A 126 24.66 5.08 2.97
CA GLU A 126 25.41 3.86 3.30
C GLU A 126 24.57 2.59 3.13
N ALA A 127 23.27 2.66 3.35
CA ALA A 127 22.36 1.53 3.14
C ALA A 127 22.21 1.21 1.65
N GLY A 128 22.11 2.22 0.79
CA GLY A 128 22.13 2.07 -0.66
C GLY A 128 23.42 1.42 -1.15
N ASN A 129 24.57 1.90 -0.68
CA ASN A 129 25.89 1.36 -1.01
C ASN A 129 26.06 -0.12 -0.63
N GLN A 130 25.50 -0.55 0.52
CA GLN A 130 25.53 -1.95 0.95
C GLN A 130 24.69 -2.88 0.05
N CYS A 131 23.66 -2.34 -0.58
CA CYS A 131 22.78 -3.07 -1.49
C CYS A 131 23.17 -2.91 -2.97
N GLU A 132 24.27 -2.21 -3.27
CA GLU A 132 24.71 -1.87 -4.64
C GLU A 132 23.63 -1.09 -5.43
N ILE A 133 22.80 -0.30 -4.73
CA ILE A 133 21.76 0.52 -5.33
C ILE A 133 22.26 1.97 -5.36
N ASP A 134 22.38 2.51 -6.56
CA ASP A 134 22.70 3.92 -6.75
C ASP A 134 21.44 4.75 -6.50
N THR A 135 21.45 5.50 -5.41
CA THR A 135 20.39 6.44 -5.02
C THR A 135 20.82 7.90 -5.16
N ASP A 136 22.03 8.15 -5.69
CA ASP A 136 22.56 9.49 -5.83
C ASP A 136 21.68 10.35 -6.76
N GLY A 137 21.23 11.47 -6.24
CA GLY A 137 20.41 12.41 -6.98
C GLY A 137 18.93 12.04 -7.13
N LEU A 138 18.51 10.85 -6.68
CA LEU A 138 17.13 10.39 -6.84
C LEU A 138 16.11 11.36 -6.22
N PHE A 139 16.44 11.94 -5.07
CA PHE A 139 15.62 12.90 -4.35
C PHE A 139 16.24 14.32 -4.30
N ALA A 140 17.16 14.64 -5.23
CA ALA A 140 17.86 15.93 -5.20
C ALA A 140 16.94 17.16 -5.37
N GLU A 141 15.83 17.00 -6.08
CA GLU A 141 14.91 18.10 -6.39
C GLU A 141 13.60 18.05 -5.59
N SER A 142 13.23 16.88 -5.06
CA SER A 142 11.95 16.68 -4.36
C SER A 142 11.97 15.39 -3.55
N ASP A 143 11.35 15.44 -2.35
CA ASP A 143 11.11 14.25 -1.51
C ASP A 143 10.08 13.28 -2.12
N LEU A 144 9.46 13.67 -3.24
CA LEU A 144 8.46 12.87 -3.94
C LEU A 144 8.76 12.85 -5.44
N VAL A 145 9.02 11.67 -5.98
CA VAL A 145 9.38 11.48 -7.38
C VAL A 145 8.36 10.58 -8.07
N ARG A 146 7.83 11.02 -9.21
CA ARG A 146 6.98 10.19 -10.05
C ARG A 146 7.84 9.29 -10.92
N ILE A 147 7.62 7.98 -10.80
CA ILE A 147 8.34 6.97 -11.59
C ILE A 147 7.58 6.67 -12.88
N ARG A 148 6.25 6.64 -12.81
CA ARG A 148 5.37 6.30 -13.93
C ARG A 148 3.99 6.93 -13.76
#